data_0c22437a4e38a0d8723acb2c465663d8
#
_entry.id   0c22437a4e38a0d8723acb2c465663d8
#
_cell.length_a   1.000
_cell.length_b   1.000
_cell.length_c   1.000
_cell.angle_alpha   90.00
_cell.angle_beta   90.00
_cell.angle_gamma   90.00
#
_symmetry.space_group_name_H-M   'P 1'
#
loop_
_entity.id
_entity.type
_entity.pdbx_description
1 polymer ?
#
loop_
_entity_poly.entity_id
_entity_poly.type
_entity_poly.pdbx_seq_one_letter_code
_entity_poly.pdbx_strand_id
1 'polypeptide(L)'
;MQNQITIIGGGLAGCEAAYQIAKRGIPVKLYEMKPVKFSPAHHNNNLAEIVCSNSFKSNLLTNACGLLKEELRRLHSLLIQIADETSVPAGQALAVDR
;
A
#
# COMPACT_ATOMS: atom_id res chain seq x y z
N MET A 1 7.26 28.40 -10.65
CA MET A 1 6.45 27.85 -9.54
C MET A 1 6.28 26.36 -9.72
N GLN A 2 6.59 25.59 -8.69
CA GLN A 2 6.42 24.15 -8.76
C GLN A 2 4.99 23.78 -8.39
N ASN A 3 4.38 22.91 -9.18
CA ASN A 3 3.10 22.32 -8.84
C ASN A 3 3.30 21.27 -7.76
N GLN A 4 2.45 21.30 -6.75
CA GLN A 4 2.47 20.31 -5.68
C GLN A 4 1.19 19.49 -5.73
N ILE A 5 1.31 18.19 -5.56
CA ILE A 5 0.15 17.30 -5.49
C ILE A 5 -0.14 17.00 -4.02
N THR A 6 -1.39 17.18 -3.64
CA THR A 6 -1.85 16.90 -2.28
C THR A 6 -2.60 15.59 -2.24
N ILE A 7 -2.24 14.73 -1.29
CA ILE A 7 -2.88 13.44 -1.07
C ILE A 7 -3.53 13.45 0.32
N ILE A 8 -4.78 13.05 0.40
CA ILE A 8 -5.52 12.95 1.64
C ILE A 8 -5.67 11.48 2.00
N GLY A 9 -5.05 11.09 3.09
CA GLY A 9 -5.10 9.71 3.59
C GLY A 9 -3.79 8.97 3.37
N GLY A 10 -3.18 8.50 4.45
CA GLY A 10 -1.92 7.76 4.45
C GLY A 10 -2.11 6.24 4.54
N GLY A 11 -3.15 5.71 3.93
CA GLY A 11 -3.36 4.27 3.80
C GLY A 11 -2.53 3.67 2.66
N LEU A 12 -2.89 2.45 2.26
CA LEU A 12 -2.15 1.76 1.20
C LEU A 12 -2.14 2.55 -0.10
N ALA A 13 -3.31 3.03 -0.54
CA ALA A 13 -3.43 3.77 -1.80
C ALA A 13 -2.69 5.10 -1.75
N GLY A 14 -2.86 5.86 -0.66
CA GLY A 14 -2.23 7.17 -0.51
C GLY A 14 -0.71 7.08 -0.45
N CYS A 15 -0.18 6.08 0.25
CA CYS A 15 1.25 5.87 0.34
C CYS A 15 1.85 5.46 -1.01
N GLU A 16 1.17 4.59 -1.75
CA GLU A 16 1.63 4.21 -3.10
C GLU A 16 1.65 5.43 -4.02
N ALA A 17 0.59 6.23 -4.01
CA ALA A 17 0.50 7.43 -4.82
C ALA A 17 1.61 8.43 -4.46
N ALA A 18 1.83 8.68 -3.17
CA ALA A 18 2.87 9.59 -2.70
C ALA A 18 4.26 9.15 -3.16
N TYR A 19 4.56 7.87 -3.05
CA TYR A 19 5.83 7.31 -3.50
C TYR A 19 6.02 7.51 -5.01
N GLN A 20 5.02 7.16 -5.80
CA GLN A 20 5.11 7.26 -7.25
C GLN A 20 5.29 8.70 -7.73
N ILE A 21 4.60 9.64 -7.08
CA ILE A 21 4.73 11.07 -7.38
C ILE A 21 6.12 11.58 -7.01
N ALA A 22 6.58 11.29 -5.80
CA ALA A 22 7.88 11.73 -5.32
C ALA A 22 9.02 11.14 -6.14
N LYS A 23 8.90 9.87 -6.52
CA LYS A 23 9.89 9.18 -7.35
C LYS A 23 10.08 9.87 -8.70
N ARG A 24 9.06 10.55 -9.20
CA ARG A 24 9.11 11.30 -10.46
C ARG A 24 9.55 12.75 -10.29
N GLY A 25 10.00 13.11 -9.09
CA GLY A 25 10.50 14.44 -8.81
C GLY A 25 9.43 15.50 -8.66
N ILE A 26 8.18 15.11 -8.47
CA ILE A 26 7.07 16.04 -8.27
C ILE A 26 6.87 16.25 -6.78
N PRO A 27 6.79 17.49 -6.28
CA PRO A 27 6.49 17.74 -4.87
C PRO A 27 5.14 17.17 -4.47
N VAL A 28 5.09 16.49 -3.32
CA VAL A 28 3.87 15.86 -2.82
C VAL A 28 3.69 16.20 -1.34
N LYS A 29 2.43 16.40 -0.94
CA LYS A 29 2.07 16.65 0.44
C LYS A 29 1.01 15.63 0.84
N LEU A 30 1.31 14.83 1.87
CA LEU A 30 0.43 13.77 2.35
C LEU A 30 -0.16 14.20 3.70
N TYR A 31 -1.49 14.17 3.79
CA TYR A 31 -2.21 14.42 5.04
C TYR A 31 -2.75 13.11 5.58
N GLU A 32 -2.50 12.85 6.85
CA GLU A 32 -3.00 11.66 7.55
C GLU A 32 -3.63 12.08 8.86
N MET A 33 -4.83 11.57 9.16
CA MET A 33 -5.54 11.97 10.38
C MET A 33 -4.98 11.30 11.64
N LYS A 34 -4.33 10.15 11.53
CA LYS A 34 -3.68 9.54 12.69
C LYS A 34 -2.43 10.32 13.06
N PRO A 35 -2.06 10.41 14.33
CA PRO A 35 -2.71 9.82 15.51
C PRO A 35 -3.84 10.67 16.11
N VAL A 36 -4.18 11.81 15.53
CA VAL A 36 -5.21 12.69 16.09
C VAL A 36 -6.57 12.00 16.08
N LYS A 37 -6.88 11.30 14.99
CA LYS A 37 -8.14 10.59 14.84
C LYS A 37 -7.90 9.26 14.13
N PHE A 38 -8.61 8.23 14.57
CA PHE A 38 -8.57 6.89 13.97
C PHE A 38 -9.92 6.50 13.43
N SER A 39 -9.94 5.73 12.32
CA SER A 39 -11.15 5.03 11.92
C SER A 39 -11.35 3.83 12.84
N PRO A 40 -12.57 3.22 12.90
CA PRO A 40 -12.78 2.04 13.73
C PRO A 40 -11.89 0.85 13.38
N ALA A 41 -11.38 0.79 12.14
CA ALA A 41 -10.57 -0.32 11.68
C ALA A 41 -9.08 -0.17 11.98
N HIS A 42 -8.60 1.05 12.27
CA HIS A 42 -7.18 1.33 12.46
C HIS A 42 -6.79 1.36 13.93
N HIS A 43 -5.61 0.85 14.25
CA HIS A 43 -5.17 0.65 15.63
C HIS A 43 -3.77 1.16 15.94
N ASN A 44 -2.95 1.53 14.93
CA ASN A 44 -1.61 2.05 15.18
C ASN A 44 -1.36 3.33 14.38
N ASN A 45 -0.27 4.03 14.71
CA ASN A 45 0.05 5.32 14.10
C ASN A 45 0.76 5.21 12.75
N ASN A 46 1.13 4.01 12.33
CA ASN A 46 1.91 3.83 11.12
C ASN A 46 1.08 4.12 9.86
N LEU A 47 1.75 4.59 8.83
CA LEU A 47 1.16 4.72 7.50
C LEU A 47 0.97 3.34 6.88
N ALA A 48 0.11 3.27 5.86
CA ALA A 48 -0.16 2.05 5.10
C ALA A 48 -0.52 0.86 5.98
N GLU A 49 -1.32 1.11 7.00
CA GLU A 49 -1.73 0.05 7.92
C GLU A 49 -2.69 -0.92 7.23
N ILE A 50 -2.33 -2.20 7.21
CA ILE A 50 -3.21 -3.26 6.73
C ILE A 50 -4.17 -3.62 7.87
N VAL A 51 -5.48 -3.69 7.55
CA VAL A 51 -6.55 -3.93 8.52
C VAL A 51 -7.27 -5.23 8.22
N CYS A 52 -8.06 -5.72 9.18
CA CYS A 52 -8.83 -6.97 9.13
C CYS A 52 -7.95 -8.21 9.23
N SER A 53 -7.01 -8.39 8.31
CA SER A 53 -6.10 -9.54 8.30
C SER A 53 -4.73 -9.09 7.79
N ASN A 54 -3.79 -10.02 7.75
CA ASN A 54 -2.47 -9.78 7.18
C ASN A 54 -2.37 -10.29 5.73
N SER A 55 -3.50 -10.56 5.08
CA SER A 55 -3.53 -11.16 3.75
C SER A 55 -3.93 -10.15 2.68
N PHE A 56 -3.19 -10.14 1.57
CA PHE A 56 -3.56 -9.46 0.33
C PHE A 56 -4.29 -10.40 -0.62
N LYS A 57 -4.80 -11.53 -0.12
CA LYS A 57 -5.54 -12.53 -0.87
C LYS A 57 -4.64 -13.29 -1.84
N SER A 58 -5.24 -13.94 -2.84
CA SER A 58 -4.53 -14.87 -3.71
C SER A 58 -3.38 -14.23 -4.48
N ASN A 59 -2.34 -15.02 -4.69
CA ASN A 59 -1.18 -14.67 -5.52
C ASN A 59 -1.16 -15.48 -6.84
N LEU A 60 -2.21 -16.24 -7.11
CA LEU A 60 -2.30 -17.05 -8.33
C LEU A 60 -2.67 -16.17 -9.52
N LEU A 61 -1.95 -16.33 -10.63
CA LEU A 61 -2.22 -15.60 -11.87
C LEU A 61 -3.55 -15.97 -12.50
N THR A 62 -4.13 -17.10 -12.11
CA THR A 62 -5.38 -17.61 -12.67
C THR A 62 -6.63 -16.97 -12.06
N ASN A 63 -6.46 -16.08 -11.06
CA ASN A 63 -7.60 -15.35 -10.51
C ASN A 63 -7.30 -13.86 -10.47
N ALA A 64 -8.38 -13.05 -10.32
CA ALA A 64 -8.29 -11.60 -10.46
C ALA A 64 -7.34 -10.96 -9.45
N CYS A 65 -7.37 -11.41 -8.20
CA CYS A 65 -6.52 -10.83 -7.15
C CYS A 65 -5.04 -11.06 -7.42
N GLY A 66 -4.68 -12.25 -7.88
CA GLY A 66 -3.30 -12.57 -8.21
C GLY A 66 -2.83 -11.89 -9.48
N LEU A 67 -3.69 -11.82 -10.49
CA LEU A 67 -3.35 -11.13 -11.74
C LEU A 67 -3.13 -9.64 -11.50
N LEU A 68 -3.99 -8.99 -10.70
CA LEU A 68 -3.82 -7.59 -10.35
C LEU A 68 -2.47 -7.33 -9.68
N LYS A 69 -2.07 -8.19 -8.75
CA LYS A 69 -0.78 -8.05 -8.07
C LYS A 69 0.39 -8.18 -9.03
N GLU A 70 0.30 -9.10 -9.98
CA GLU A 70 1.35 -9.24 -11.00
C GLU A 70 1.43 -7.99 -11.88
N GLU A 71 0.30 -7.43 -12.27
CA GLU A 71 0.28 -6.18 -13.01
C GLU A 71 0.93 -5.05 -12.21
N LEU A 72 0.64 -4.95 -10.91
CA LEU A 72 1.25 -3.96 -10.04
C LEU A 72 2.76 -4.17 -9.90
N ARG A 73 3.23 -5.42 -9.87
CA ARG A 73 4.68 -5.70 -9.85
C ARG A 73 5.34 -5.17 -11.12
N ARG A 74 4.72 -5.37 -12.26
CA ARG A 74 5.24 -4.89 -13.56
C ARG A 74 5.21 -3.37 -13.65
N LEU A 75 4.33 -2.71 -12.92
CA LEU A 75 4.27 -1.25 -12.82
C LEU A 75 5.19 -0.69 -11.74
N HIS A 76 5.97 -1.55 -11.08
CA HIS A 76 6.91 -1.18 -10.02
C HIS A 76 6.25 -0.59 -8.79
N SER A 77 5.13 -1.20 -8.35
CA SER A 77 4.46 -0.81 -7.10
C SER A 77 5.38 -1.01 -5.91
N LEU A 78 5.52 0.03 -5.09
CA LEU A 78 6.30 -0.05 -3.85
C LEU A 78 5.65 -0.99 -2.85
N LEU A 79 4.32 -0.88 -2.66
CA LEU A 79 3.64 -1.68 -1.64
C LEU A 79 3.65 -3.16 -1.96
N ILE A 80 3.51 -3.54 -3.22
CA ILE A 80 3.60 -4.96 -3.61
C ILE A 80 5.04 -5.46 -3.44
N GLN A 81 6.04 -4.65 -3.75
CA GLN A 81 7.43 -5.01 -3.50
C GLN A 81 7.67 -5.29 -2.02
N ILE A 82 7.20 -4.40 -1.14
CA ILE A 82 7.34 -4.57 0.31
C ILE A 82 6.55 -5.80 0.78
N ALA A 83 5.36 -6.01 0.27
CA ALA A 83 4.55 -7.18 0.61
C ALA A 83 5.27 -8.48 0.25
N ASP A 84 5.89 -8.54 -0.94
CA ASP A 84 6.68 -9.71 -1.34
C ASP A 84 7.88 -9.93 -0.40
N GLU A 85 8.57 -8.85 -0.03
CA GLU A 85 9.74 -8.92 0.86
C GLU A 85 9.40 -9.32 2.30
N THR A 86 8.17 -9.02 2.74
CA THR A 86 7.72 -9.30 4.11
C THR A 86 6.72 -10.46 4.15
N SER A 87 6.62 -11.24 3.08
CA SER A 87 5.65 -12.33 3.00
C SER A 87 5.97 -13.45 3.99
N VAL A 88 4.91 -14.08 4.48
CA VAL A 88 4.99 -15.25 5.36
C VAL A 88 4.22 -16.40 4.71
N PRO A 89 4.53 -17.66 5.07
CA PRO A 89 3.86 -18.82 4.47
C PRO A 89 2.35 -18.77 4.69
N ALA A 90 1.59 -18.84 3.61
CA ALA A 90 0.12 -18.80 3.65
C ALA A 90 -0.49 -19.52 2.43
N GLY A 91 0.17 -20.57 1.95
CA GLY A 91 -0.30 -21.31 0.78
C GLY A 91 -0.27 -20.43 -0.46
N GLN A 92 -1.43 -20.27 -1.11
CA GLN A 92 -1.55 -19.54 -2.36
C GLN A 92 -1.85 -18.04 -2.15
N ALA A 93 -1.96 -17.59 -0.90
CA ALA A 93 -2.24 -16.20 -0.57
C ALA A 93 -0.93 -15.44 -0.31
N LEU A 94 -0.94 -14.15 -0.62
CA LEU A 94 0.13 -13.26 -0.21
C LEU A 94 -0.20 -12.69 1.17
N ALA A 95 0.37 -13.28 2.20
CA ALA A 95 0.24 -12.79 3.57
C ALA A 95 1.56 -12.18 4.01
N VAL A 96 1.49 -11.19 4.89
CA VAL A 96 2.67 -10.43 5.30
C VAL A 96 2.81 -10.42 6.82
N ASP A 97 4.04 -10.18 7.26
CA ASP A 97 4.37 -9.91 8.65
C ASP A 97 4.14 -8.41 8.89
N ARG A 98 3.01 -8.09 9.49
CA ARG A 98 2.63 -6.71 9.72
C ARG A 98 3.06 -6.17 11.07
#